data_9a331cf56f34bce45c25ac5907295357
#
_entry.id   9a331cf56f34bce45c25ac5907295357
#
_cell.length_a   1.000
_cell.length_b   1.000
_cell.length_c   1.000
_cell.angle_alpha   90.00
_cell.angle_beta   90.00
_cell.angle_gamma   90.00
#
_symmetry.space_group_name_H-M   'P 1'
#
loop_
_entity.id
_entity.type
_entity.pdbx_description
1 polymer ?
#
loop_
_entity_poly.entity_id
_entity_poly.type
_entity_poly.pdbx_seq_one_letter_code
_entity_poly.pdbx_strand_id
1 'polypeptide(L)'
;MDYYFKNANLILEGIKGDFAVEKGKLHFHGLKDPERYDQVTDLQGRIVLKGFCDLHTHLDKALVSSRVENRSGTLKEAIAVMGPYKAGMTEEDICGRAREALLMCWSKGTRYLRTHVDVDEQTGSRGVLALKRLQREFAGRVEIQTVAFPQEGLVNRPGNIRALDQALADGAELVGGIPAADQNSREHIDMVFTLAQKYNVDVDMHIDETDRAECMTLELLADATVRMGWQGRVTAGHCCSLAANPPERAGEVLRKVRNAGVRIVSLPSTNLYLQGRGDSYNVRRGIAPIGRISREFQIPTAVASDNIRDVFNPFGNGNLPEEALIAAHGCHMGGTEGLGLLFDMISRQPMEMFGVNPYLREGDEARFIICDARTAAEVIVGHEKLFGSFTNNRMEV
;
A
#
# COMPACT_ATOMS: atom_id res chain seq x y z
N MET A 1 12.92 22.98 -21.02
CA MET A 1 14.26 22.69 -20.49
C MET A 1 14.51 21.22 -20.73
N ASP A 2 15.61 20.89 -21.36
CA ASP A 2 15.99 19.53 -21.68
C ASP A 2 17.13 19.09 -20.76
N TYR A 3 17.09 17.84 -20.28
CA TYR A 3 18.01 17.30 -19.29
C TYR A 3 18.73 16.08 -19.80
N TYR A 4 20.00 15.94 -19.44
CA TYR A 4 20.80 14.75 -19.70
C TYR A 4 21.30 14.14 -18.40
N PHE A 5 21.04 12.85 -18.21
CA PHE A 5 21.43 12.09 -17.03
C PHE A 5 22.47 11.04 -17.41
N LYS A 6 23.69 11.17 -16.85
CA LYS A 6 24.80 10.22 -17.04
C LYS A 6 24.78 9.14 -16.01
N ASN A 7 25.26 7.95 -16.39
CA ASN A 7 25.54 6.86 -15.49
C ASN A 7 24.34 6.46 -14.59
N ALA A 8 23.15 6.39 -15.14
CA ALA A 8 21.96 5.94 -14.44
C ALA A 8 21.93 4.41 -14.29
N ASN A 9 21.26 3.92 -13.23
CA ASN A 9 20.91 2.52 -13.03
C ASN A 9 19.37 2.40 -13.05
N LEU A 10 18.78 2.11 -14.23
CA LEU A 10 17.36 1.80 -14.35
C LEU A 10 17.16 0.35 -13.90
N ILE A 11 17.00 0.18 -12.58
CA ILE A 11 17.13 -1.13 -11.93
C ILE A 11 16.06 -2.12 -12.37
N LEU A 12 14.82 -1.66 -12.58
CA LEU A 12 13.70 -2.53 -12.99
C LEU A 12 13.83 -2.97 -14.45
N GLU A 13 14.38 -2.11 -15.31
CA GLU A 13 14.66 -2.38 -16.71
C GLU A 13 15.92 -3.23 -16.92
N GLY A 14 16.79 -3.32 -15.91
CA GLY A 14 18.09 -3.97 -16.01
C GLY A 14 19.09 -3.20 -16.88
N ILE A 15 18.89 -1.89 -17.09
CA ILE A 15 19.69 -1.02 -17.96
C ILE A 15 20.58 -0.13 -17.11
N LYS A 16 21.87 -0.07 -17.49
CA LYS A 16 22.82 0.92 -16.96
C LYS A 16 23.34 1.76 -18.11
N GLY A 17 23.25 3.07 -17.98
CA GLY A 17 23.69 3.99 -19.03
C GLY A 17 23.09 5.38 -18.86
N ASP A 18 23.18 6.13 -19.95
CA ASP A 18 22.69 7.49 -20.01
C ASP A 18 21.25 7.53 -20.53
N PHE A 19 20.51 8.55 -20.13
CA PHE A 19 19.19 8.86 -20.68
C PHE A 19 18.97 10.39 -20.69
N ALA A 20 17.98 10.83 -21.44
CA ALA A 20 17.63 12.24 -21.50
C ALA A 20 16.13 12.47 -21.27
N VAL A 21 15.80 13.70 -20.90
CA VAL A 21 14.44 14.21 -20.92
C VAL A 21 14.41 15.37 -21.92
N GLU A 22 13.70 15.18 -23.04
CA GLU A 22 13.47 16.21 -24.04
C GLU A 22 11.97 16.54 -24.11
N LYS A 23 11.62 17.82 -23.97
CA LYS A 23 10.22 18.26 -23.98
C LYS A 23 9.32 17.49 -23.01
N GLY A 24 9.87 17.11 -21.86
CA GLY A 24 9.16 16.37 -20.82
C GLY A 24 8.99 14.88 -21.07
N LYS A 25 9.67 14.30 -22.05
CA LYS A 25 9.62 12.86 -22.39
C LYS A 25 10.95 12.19 -22.19
N LEU A 26 10.92 10.92 -21.80
CA LEU A 26 12.09 10.07 -21.62
C LEU A 26 12.65 9.60 -22.97
N HIS A 27 13.96 9.67 -23.12
CA HIS A 27 14.72 9.19 -24.26
C HIS A 27 15.90 8.33 -23.80
N PHE A 28 15.99 7.10 -24.30
CA PHE A 28 17.08 6.15 -24.00
C PHE A 28 17.94 5.88 -25.23
N HIS A 29 17.50 6.30 -26.41
CA HIS A 29 18.15 6.04 -27.70
C HIS A 29 18.34 7.34 -28.50
N GLY A 30 19.35 7.36 -29.38
CA GLY A 30 19.57 8.49 -30.25
C GLY A 30 19.91 9.79 -29.53
N LEU A 31 20.53 9.69 -28.36
CA LEU A 31 20.88 10.83 -27.53
C LEU A 31 21.87 11.75 -28.25
N LYS A 32 21.69 13.06 -28.10
CA LYS A 32 22.62 14.07 -28.59
C LYS A 32 23.83 14.17 -27.67
N ASP A 33 24.86 14.89 -28.10
CA ASP A 33 25.97 15.24 -27.23
C ASP A 33 25.47 15.95 -25.96
N PRO A 34 25.97 15.58 -24.76
CA PRO A 34 25.52 16.16 -23.48
C PRO A 34 25.53 17.69 -23.46
N GLU A 35 26.48 18.32 -24.17
CA GLU A 35 26.62 19.77 -24.25
C GLU A 35 25.43 20.51 -24.94
N ARG A 36 24.54 19.75 -25.59
CA ARG A 36 23.33 20.26 -26.24
C ARG A 36 22.11 20.31 -25.34
N TYR A 37 22.23 19.85 -24.09
CA TYR A 37 21.15 19.88 -23.12
C TYR A 37 21.31 21.05 -22.16
N ASP A 38 20.21 21.59 -21.67
CA ASP A 38 20.20 22.72 -20.74
C ASP A 38 20.83 22.36 -19.39
N GLN A 39 20.70 21.08 -18.97
CA GLN A 39 21.28 20.57 -17.74
C GLN A 39 21.82 19.15 -17.91
N VAL A 40 22.98 18.91 -17.33
CA VAL A 40 23.65 17.61 -17.32
C VAL A 40 23.91 17.19 -15.87
N THR A 41 23.43 16.01 -15.47
CA THR A 41 23.62 15.48 -14.13
C THR A 41 24.28 14.10 -14.20
N ASP A 42 25.39 13.88 -13.50
CA ASP A 42 26.00 12.56 -13.34
C ASP A 42 25.38 11.85 -12.14
N LEU A 43 24.63 10.78 -12.40
CA LEU A 43 23.97 9.99 -11.37
C LEU A 43 24.89 8.98 -10.68
N GLN A 44 26.12 8.75 -11.17
CA GLN A 44 27.13 7.90 -10.53
C GLN A 44 26.62 6.49 -10.20
N GLY A 45 25.80 5.92 -11.06
CA GLY A 45 25.20 4.60 -10.88
C GLY A 45 23.98 4.55 -9.93
N ARG A 46 23.42 5.70 -9.55
CA ARG A 46 22.23 5.76 -8.71
C ARG A 46 21.03 5.15 -9.40
N ILE A 47 20.17 4.54 -8.58
CA ILE A 47 18.95 3.89 -9.03
C ILE A 47 17.93 4.96 -9.46
N VAL A 48 17.35 4.73 -10.64
CA VAL A 48 16.22 5.48 -11.20
C VAL A 48 15.03 4.54 -11.38
N LEU A 49 13.84 4.95 -10.93
CA LEU A 49 12.59 4.20 -11.10
C LEU A 49 11.38 5.15 -11.08
N LYS A 50 10.21 4.69 -11.54
CA LYS A 50 8.95 5.50 -11.54
C LYS A 50 8.57 6.01 -10.15
N GLY A 51 8.93 5.31 -9.09
CA GLY A 51 8.62 5.61 -7.70
C GLY A 51 8.31 4.36 -6.91
N PHE A 52 7.92 4.52 -5.66
CA PHE A 52 7.36 3.45 -4.84
C PHE A 52 5.84 3.47 -4.91
N CYS A 53 5.21 2.33 -4.63
CA CYS A 53 3.77 2.17 -4.63
C CYS A 53 3.30 1.63 -3.28
N ASP A 54 2.50 2.41 -2.57
CA ASP A 54 1.90 2.06 -1.28
C ASP A 54 0.47 1.59 -1.47
N LEU A 55 0.24 0.29 -1.35
CA LEU A 55 -1.07 -0.30 -1.64
C LEU A 55 -2.04 -0.33 -0.45
N HIS A 56 -1.62 0.16 0.72
CA HIS A 56 -2.50 0.12 1.88
C HIS A 56 -2.13 1.22 2.88
N THR A 57 -2.97 2.24 2.94
CA THR A 57 -2.87 3.34 3.91
C THR A 57 -4.26 3.71 4.43
N HIS A 58 -4.30 4.60 5.44
CA HIS A 58 -5.51 5.18 6.00
C HIS A 58 -5.37 6.70 6.11
N LEU A 59 -5.43 7.41 4.97
CA LEU A 59 -5.20 8.86 4.94
C LEU A 59 -6.31 9.66 5.64
N ASP A 60 -7.52 9.15 5.69
CA ASP A 60 -8.65 9.78 6.37
C ASP A 60 -8.44 9.95 7.88
N LYS A 61 -7.71 9.02 8.50
CA LYS A 61 -7.38 9.03 9.93
C LYS A 61 -5.89 9.31 10.21
N ALA A 62 -5.08 9.59 9.19
CA ALA A 62 -3.67 9.92 9.38
C ALA A 62 -3.47 11.13 10.30
N LEU A 63 -2.36 11.14 11.05
CA LEU A 63 -1.90 12.21 11.94
C LEU A 63 -2.85 12.58 13.09
N VAL A 64 -3.75 11.68 13.49
CA VAL A 64 -4.68 11.93 14.62
C VAL A 64 -4.08 11.57 15.97
N SER A 65 -2.93 10.90 16.06
CA SER A 65 -2.31 10.49 17.35
C SER A 65 -2.03 11.64 18.31
N SER A 66 -1.83 12.86 17.80
CA SER A 66 -1.68 14.06 18.61
C SER A 66 -2.99 14.61 19.18
N ARG A 67 -4.13 14.11 18.72
CA ARG A 67 -5.48 14.60 19.10
C ARG A 67 -6.30 13.53 19.81
N VAL A 68 -5.99 12.26 19.59
CA VAL A 68 -6.69 11.12 20.18
C VAL A 68 -5.66 10.19 20.81
N GLU A 69 -5.82 9.91 22.09
CA GLU A 69 -4.89 9.09 22.87
C GLU A 69 -5.35 7.63 22.91
N ASN A 70 -4.45 6.71 22.55
CA ASN A 70 -4.58 5.27 22.79
C ASN A 70 -3.57 4.89 23.88
N ARG A 71 -4.00 4.84 25.15
CA ARG A 71 -3.12 4.64 26.31
C ARG A 71 -2.55 3.23 26.41
N SER A 72 -3.35 2.24 26.09
CA SER A 72 -2.91 0.83 26.16
C SER A 72 -2.09 0.42 24.93
N GLY A 73 -2.17 1.18 23.83
CA GLY A 73 -1.60 0.84 22.54
C GLY A 73 -2.24 -0.42 21.90
N THR A 74 -3.44 -0.83 22.35
CA THR A 74 -4.12 -2.01 21.82
C THR A 74 -5.06 -1.65 20.68
N LEU A 75 -5.28 -2.60 19.76
CA LEU A 75 -6.25 -2.48 18.67
C LEU A 75 -7.67 -2.22 19.21
N LYS A 76 -8.03 -2.86 20.32
CA LYS A 76 -9.35 -2.69 20.95
C LYS A 76 -9.59 -1.25 21.41
N GLU A 77 -8.59 -0.64 22.06
CA GLU A 77 -8.71 0.75 22.49
C GLU A 77 -8.66 1.70 21.29
N ALA A 78 -7.79 1.45 20.29
CA ALA A 78 -7.73 2.23 19.07
C ALA A 78 -9.12 2.36 18.41
N ILE A 79 -9.81 1.25 18.21
CA ILE A 79 -11.19 1.24 17.67
C ILE A 79 -12.15 2.01 18.58
N ALA A 80 -12.08 1.81 19.90
CA ALA A 80 -12.99 2.44 20.84
C ALA A 80 -12.86 3.97 20.91
N VAL A 81 -11.62 4.49 20.81
CA VAL A 81 -11.37 5.95 20.84
C VAL A 81 -11.57 6.61 19.47
N MET A 82 -11.35 5.87 18.38
CA MET A 82 -11.50 6.38 17.02
C MET A 82 -12.96 6.59 16.63
N GLY A 83 -13.86 5.70 17.02
CA GLY A 83 -15.29 5.75 16.67
C GLY A 83 -15.94 7.10 17.00
N PRO A 84 -15.92 7.58 18.27
CA PRO A 84 -16.46 8.89 18.62
C PRO A 84 -15.75 10.06 17.94
N TYR A 85 -14.43 9.96 17.73
CA TYR A 85 -13.64 11.03 17.10
C TYR A 85 -14.03 11.22 15.64
N LYS A 86 -14.12 10.14 14.86
CA LYS A 86 -14.42 10.22 13.42
C LYS A 86 -15.81 10.77 13.13
N ALA A 87 -16.77 10.62 14.03
CA ALA A 87 -18.11 11.21 13.89
C ALA A 87 -18.07 12.74 13.78
N GLY A 88 -17.08 13.39 14.44
CA GLY A 88 -16.86 14.83 14.42
C GLY A 88 -15.90 15.33 13.33
N MET A 89 -15.26 14.45 12.55
CA MET A 89 -14.35 14.87 11.48
C MET A 89 -15.11 15.53 10.34
N THR A 90 -14.62 16.69 9.88
CA THR A 90 -15.12 17.35 8.66
C THR A 90 -14.29 16.97 7.44
N GLU A 91 -14.83 17.21 6.25
CA GLU A 91 -14.10 17.03 4.98
C GLU A 91 -12.81 17.87 4.96
N GLU A 92 -12.86 19.11 5.48
CA GLU A 92 -11.71 20.02 5.54
C GLU A 92 -10.63 19.49 6.47
N ASP A 93 -10.98 18.95 7.65
CA ASP A 93 -10.02 18.36 8.59
C ASP A 93 -9.34 17.15 7.98
N ILE A 94 -10.12 16.24 7.37
CA ILE A 94 -9.59 15.06 6.68
C ILE A 94 -8.65 15.50 5.55
N CYS A 95 -9.08 16.43 4.70
CA CYS A 95 -8.29 16.93 3.58
C CYS A 95 -6.97 17.56 4.03
N GLY A 96 -6.98 18.33 5.14
CA GLY A 96 -5.78 18.94 5.71
C GLY A 96 -4.75 17.92 6.17
N ARG A 97 -5.16 16.94 6.99
CA ARG A 97 -4.29 15.88 7.53
C ARG A 97 -3.81 14.92 6.43
N ALA A 98 -4.71 14.50 5.56
CA ALA A 98 -4.37 13.62 4.44
C ALA A 98 -3.37 14.29 3.48
N ARG A 99 -3.47 15.61 3.23
CA ARG A 99 -2.49 16.36 2.44
C ARG A 99 -1.10 16.30 3.08
N GLU A 100 -1.01 16.53 4.39
CA GLU A 100 0.27 16.46 5.11
C GLU A 100 0.88 15.06 5.03
N ALA A 101 0.09 14.01 5.25
CA ALA A 101 0.52 12.62 5.12
C ALA A 101 0.95 12.28 3.68
N LEU A 102 0.22 12.75 2.66
CA LEU A 102 0.61 12.59 1.25
C LEU A 102 1.94 13.25 0.92
N LEU A 103 2.20 14.45 1.46
CA LEU A 103 3.49 15.13 1.30
C LEU A 103 4.62 14.34 1.97
N MET A 104 4.37 13.72 3.15
CA MET A 104 5.34 12.84 3.79
C MET A 104 5.65 11.63 2.90
N CYS A 105 4.65 10.92 2.38
CA CYS A 105 4.83 9.78 1.49
C CYS A 105 5.56 10.19 0.19
N TRP A 106 5.13 11.29 -0.43
CA TRP A 106 5.74 11.81 -1.65
C TRP A 106 7.22 12.16 -1.47
N SER A 107 7.58 12.79 -0.35
CA SER A 107 8.97 13.13 -0.02
C SER A 107 9.87 11.89 0.17
N LYS A 108 9.28 10.72 0.43
CA LYS A 108 9.96 9.42 0.57
C LYS A 108 9.93 8.59 -0.73
N GLY A 109 9.44 9.15 -1.82
CA GLY A 109 9.46 8.51 -3.13
C GLY A 109 8.18 7.78 -3.53
N THR A 110 7.12 7.80 -2.72
CA THR A 110 5.82 7.25 -3.11
C THR A 110 5.20 8.07 -4.22
N ARG A 111 4.77 7.40 -5.29
CA ARG A 111 4.13 8.02 -6.46
C ARG A 111 2.77 7.43 -6.78
N TYR A 112 2.48 6.26 -6.22
CA TYR A 112 1.22 5.55 -6.34
C TYR A 112 0.78 5.14 -4.93
N LEU A 113 -0.47 5.43 -4.56
CA LEU A 113 -0.95 5.20 -3.21
C LEU A 113 -2.41 4.76 -3.21
N ARG A 114 -2.71 3.68 -2.49
CA ARG A 114 -4.08 3.22 -2.21
C ARG A 114 -4.40 3.48 -0.75
N THR A 115 -5.58 4.06 -0.49
CA THR A 115 -6.01 4.39 0.86
C THR A 115 -7.40 3.83 1.16
N HIS A 116 -7.51 3.12 2.28
CA HIS A 116 -8.79 2.71 2.85
C HIS A 116 -9.39 3.89 3.61
N VAL A 117 -10.62 4.21 3.30
CA VAL A 117 -11.34 5.36 3.85
C VAL A 117 -12.55 4.85 4.61
N ASP A 118 -12.65 5.17 5.90
CA ASP A 118 -13.78 4.76 6.73
C ASP A 118 -15.09 5.29 6.17
N VAL A 119 -16.02 4.37 5.89
CA VAL A 119 -17.36 4.65 5.38
C VAL A 119 -18.39 3.90 6.22
N ASP A 120 -19.20 4.64 6.94
CA ASP A 120 -20.29 4.13 7.77
C ASP A 120 -21.46 5.14 7.81
N GLU A 121 -22.54 4.81 8.53
CA GLU A 121 -23.69 5.69 8.65
C GLU A 121 -23.38 7.07 9.24
N GLN A 122 -22.31 7.21 10.06
CA GLN A 122 -21.92 8.47 10.70
C GLN A 122 -20.98 9.30 9.82
N THR A 123 -20.02 8.65 9.17
CA THR A 123 -19.02 9.32 8.34
C THR A 123 -19.54 9.59 6.92
N GLY A 124 -20.41 8.73 6.40
CA GLY A 124 -20.83 8.81 5.01
C GLY A 124 -19.64 8.82 4.05
N SER A 125 -19.76 9.60 2.99
CA SER A 125 -18.72 9.72 1.95
C SER A 125 -17.69 10.84 2.22
N ARG A 126 -17.70 11.49 3.40
CA ARG A 126 -16.84 12.66 3.67
C ARG A 126 -15.35 12.42 3.39
N GLY A 127 -14.84 11.26 3.82
CA GLY A 127 -13.46 10.87 3.56
C GLY A 127 -13.20 10.68 2.07
N VAL A 128 -14.08 10.00 1.34
CA VAL A 128 -13.98 9.80 -0.11
C VAL A 128 -13.96 11.15 -0.84
N LEU A 129 -14.85 12.08 -0.51
CA LEU A 129 -14.90 13.40 -1.11
C LEU A 129 -13.63 14.22 -0.85
N ALA A 130 -13.09 14.16 0.39
CA ALA A 130 -11.81 14.78 0.73
C ALA A 130 -10.66 14.22 -0.14
N LEU A 131 -10.58 12.89 -0.30
CA LEU A 131 -9.56 12.25 -1.12
C LEU A 131 -9.74 12.56 -2.61
N LYS A 132 -10.96 12.70 -3.12
CA LYS A 132 -11.24 13.16 -4.49
C LYS A 132 -10.70 14.58 -4.76
N ARG A 133 -10.74 15.46 -3.77
CA ARG A 133 -10.10 16.79 -3.87
C ARG A 133 -8.58 16.65 -3.96
N LEU A 134 -7.99 15.80 -3.11
CA LEU A 134 -6.55 15.57 -3.10
C LEU A 134 -6.05 14.84 -4.36
N GLN A 135 -6.81 13.94 -4.95
CA GLN A 135 -6.49 13.34 -6.25
C GLN A 135 -6.26 14.42 -7.32
N ARG A 136 -7.11 15.44 -7.36
CA ARG A 136 -6.96 16.57 -8.31
C ARG A 136 -5.77 17.45 -7.96
N GLU A 137 -5.55 17.73 -6.68
CA GLU A 137 -4.45 18.57 -6.20
C GLU A 137 -3.06 17.93 -6.45
N PHE A 138 -2.98 16.61 -6.26
CA PHE A 138 -1.74 15.84 -6.43
C PHE A 138 -1.58 15.23 -7.83
N ALA A 139 -2.46 15.56 -8.77
CA ALA A 139 -2.36 15.06 -10.14
C ALA A 139 -0.95 15.34 -10.73
N GLY A 140 -0.32 14.29 -11.26
CA GLY A 140 1.04 14.33 -11.75
C GLY A 140 2.14 14.20 -10.68
N ARG A 141 1.81 14.22 -9.37
CA ARG A 141 2.74 13.97 -8.27
C ARG A 141 2.52 12.60 -7.65
N VAL A 142 1.30 12.32 -7.20
CA VAL A 142 0.90 11.04 -6.61
C VAL A 142 -0.43 10.63 -7.21
N GLU A 143 -0.49 9.42 -7.75
CA GLU A 143 -1.75 8.80 -8.16
C GLU A 143 -2.37 8.08 -6.96
N ILE A 144 -3.63 8.41 -6.65
CA ILE A 144 -4.32 7.93 -5.46
C ILE A 144 -5.52 7.07 -5.88
N GLN A 145 -5.68 5.89 -5.26
CA GLN A 145 -6.89 5.07 -5.31
C GLN A 145 -7.55 5.06 -3.94
N THR A 146 -8.86 5.20 -3.87
CA THR A 146 -9.65 5.14 -2.64
C THR A 146 -10.45 3.85 -2.57
N VAL A 147 -10.39 3.21 -1.40
CA VAL A 147 -11.18 2.02 -1.04
C VAL A 147 -12.27 2.45 -0.06
N ALA A 148 -13.54 2.31 -0.40
CA ALA A 148 -14.62 2.50 0.56
C ALA A 148 -14.61 1.36 1.57
N PHE A 149 -14.35 1.67 2.86
CA PHE A 149 -14.00 0.68 3.89
C PHE A 149 -14.92 0.75 5.11
N PRO A 150 -15.65 -0.35 5.45
CA PRO A 150 -16.58 -0.39 6.58
C PRO A 150 -15.91 -0.89 7.86
N GLN A 151 -15.12 -0.06 8.55
CA GLN A 151 -14.37 -0.41 9.77
C GLN A 151 -15.23 -1.11 10.85
N GLU A 152 -16.51 -0.75 11.00
CA GLU A 152 -17.42 -1.31 12.00
C GLU A 152 -18.24 -2.50 11.50
N GLY A 153 -17.91 -3.04 10.32
CA GLY A 153 -18.61 -4.18 9.73
C GLY A 153 -19.87 -3.81 8.93
N LEU A 154 -20.53 -4.81 8.40
CA LEU A 154 -21.71 -4.72 7.52
C LEU A 154 -22.90 -5.50 8.05
N VAL A 155 -22.70 -6.75 8.48
CA VAL A 155 -23.79 -7.65 8.91
C VAL A 155 -24.43 -7.13 10.19
N ASN A 156 -23.60 -6.75 11.17
CA ASN A 156 -24.06 -6.17 12.44
C ASN A 156 -24.47 -4.70 12.32
N ARG A 157 -24.22 -4.06 11.16
CA ARG A 157 -24.47 -2.64 10.87
C ARG A 157 -25.09 -2.47 9.49
N PRO A 158 -26.36 -2.88 9.28
CA PRO A 158 -26.96 -2.90 7.94
C PRO A 158 -27.05 -1.53 7.25
N GLY A 159 -26.96 -0.44 8.00
CA GLY A 159 -26.86 0.91 7.41
C GLY A 159 -25.56 1.19 6.68
N ASN A 160 -24.47 0.53 7.08
CA ASN A 160 -23.17 0.72 6.44
C ASN A 160 -23.15 0.25 4.99
N ILE A 161 -24.00 -0.73 4.60
CA ILE A 161 -24.10 -1.16 3.19
C ILE A 161 -24.60 -0.01 2.29
N ARG A 162 -25.55 0.81 2.79
CA ARG A 162 -26.04 1.98 2.05
C ARG A 162 -24.98 3.08 1.97
N ALA A 163 -24.20 3.26 3.05
CA ALA A 163 -23.11 4.21 3.07
C ALA A 163 -22.00 3.81 2.07
N LEU A 164 -21.63 2.52 2.00
CA LEU A 164 -20.67 2.01 1.00
C LEU A 164 -21.21 2.18 -0.43
N ASP A 165 -22.47 1.87 -0.66
CA ASP A 165 -23.14 2.04 -1.96
C ASP A 165 -23.05 3.50 -2.43
N GLN A 166 -23.33 4.45 -1.52
CA GLN A 166 -23.21 5.87 -1.82
C GLN A 166 -21.74 6.29 -2.06
N ALA A 167 -20.79 5.81 -1.26
CA ALA A 167 -19.37 6.14 -1.40
C ALA A 167 -18.79 5.66 -2.76
N LEU A 168 -19.24 4.50 -3.24
CA LEU A 168 -18.90 4.01 -4.58
C LEU A 168 -19.55 4.87 -5.68
N ALA A 169 -20.79 5.30 -5.50
CA ALA A 169 -21.46 6.24 -6.39
C ALA A 169 -20.76 7.62 -6.41
N ASP A 170 -20.21 8.06 -5.30
CA ASP A 170 -19.44 9.30 -5.15
C ASP A 170 -18.01 9.18 -5.68
N GLY A 171 -17.62 7.98 -6.13
CA GLY A 171 -16.40 7.75 -6.91
C GLY A 171 -15.25 7.09 -6.16
N ALA A 172 -15.48 6.35 -5.08
CA ALA A 172 -14.48 5.42 -4.58
C ALA A 172 -14.14 4.38 -5.66
N GLU A 173 -12.87 4.10 -5.86
CA GLU A 173 -12.40 3.23 -6.96
C GLU A 173 -12.46 1.74 -6.62
N LEU A 174 -12.42 1.40 -5.33
CA LEU A 174 -12.48 0.02 -4.85
C LEU A 174 -13.44 -0.08 -3.67
N VAL A 175 -13.91 -1.30 -3.39
CA VAL A 175 -14.66 -1.62 -2.19
C VAL A 175 -13.84 -2.51 -1.26
N GLY A 176 -13.84 -2.17 0.02
CA GLY A 176 -13.17 -2.89 1.08
C GLY A 176 -14.11 -3.64 2.01
N GLY A 177 -13.52 -4.34 2.96
CA GLY A 177 -14.22 -5.06 4.02
C GLY A 177 -13.28 -5.48 5.13
N ILE A 178 -13.86 -5.78 6.28
CA ILE A 178 -13.18 -6.36 7.45
C ILE A 178 -14.08 -7.44 8.06
N PRO A 179 -14.02 -8.69 7.54
CA PRO A 179 -14.91 -9.77 7.98
C PRO A 179 -14.83 -10.08 9.48
N ALA A 180 -13.70 -9.74 10.12
CA ALA A 180 -13.50 -9.92 11.57
C ALA A 180 -14.39 -9.00 12.43
N ALA A 181 -14.94 -7.92 11.88
CA ALA A 181 -15.86 -7.01 12.57
C ALA A 181 -17.28 -7.58 12.70
N ASP A 182 -17.61 -8.63 11.98
CA ASP A 182 -18.94 -9.23 11.92
C ASP A 182 -18.97 -10.66 12.46
N GLN A 183 -20.13 -11.08 12.98
CA GLN A 183 -20.34 -12.45 13.46
C GLN A 183 -20.34 -13.49 12.32
N ASN A 184 -20.72 -13.07 11.10
CA ASN A 184 -20.77 -13.90 9.91
C ASN A 184 -19.82 -13.36 8.82
N SER A 185 -18.57 -13.81 8.86
CA SER A 185 -17.53 -13.39 7.90
C SER A 185 -17.89 -13.72 6.45
N ARG A 186 -18.58 -14.84 6.20
CA ARG A 186 -19.01 -15.22 4.83
C ARG A 186 -20.03 -14.22 4.28
N GLU A 187 -21.03 -13.88 5.07
CA GLU A 187 -22.06 -12.91 4.67
C GLU A 187 -21.45 -11.53 4.42
N HIS A 188 -20.52 -11.09 5.29
CA HIS A 188 -19.76 -9.85 5.06
C HIS A 188 -19.05 -9.86 3.70
N ILE A 189 -18.31 -10.92 3.40
CA ILE A 189 -17.60 -11.08 2.11
C ILE A 189 -18.59 -11.05 0.95
N ASP A 190 -19.72 -11.77 1.03
CA ASP A 190 -20.73 -11.81 -0.03
C ASP A 190 -21.37 -10.44 -0.28
N MET A 191 -21.62 -9.64 0.77
CA MET A 191 -22.09 -8.25 0.66
C MET A 191 -21.10 -7.36 -0.08
N VAL A 192 -19.81 -7.46 0.23
CA VAL A 192 -18.76 -6.69 -0.47
C VAL A 192 -18.69 -7.06 -1.95
N PHE A 193 -18.72 -8.37 -2.27
CA PHE A 193 -18.71 -8.79 -3.68
C PHE A 193 -19.97 -8.35 -4.44
N THR A 194 -21.14 -8.27 -3.77
CA THR A 194 -22.35 -7.73 -4.38
C THR A 194 -22.16 -6.28 -4.83
N LEU A 195 -21.52 -5.44 -3.99
CA LEU A 195 -21.18 -4.08 -4.36
C LEU A 195 -20.10 -4.03 -5.44
N ALA A 196 -19.07 -4.87 -5.33
CA ALA A 196 -18.02 -4.97 -6.35
C ALA A 196 -18.58 -5.28 -7.72
N GLN A 197 -19.54 -6.21 -7.82
CA GLN A 197 -20.23 -6.55 -9.06
C GLN A 197 -21.11 -5.40 -9.57
N LYS A 198 -21.87 -4.74 -8.68
CA LYS A 198 -22.75 -3.62 -9.03
C LYS A 198 -21.97 -2.48 -9.70
N TYR A 199 -20.80 -2.14 -9.18
CA TYR A 199 -19.97 -1.03 -9.65
C TYR A 199 -18.83 -1.45 -10.58
N ASN A 200 -18.63 -2.76 -10.78
CA ASN A 200 -17.50 -3.34 -11.52
C ASN A 200 -16.14 -2.86 -11.00
N VAL A 201 -15.97 -2.82 -9.70
CA VAL A 201 -14.73 -2.37 -9.02
C VAL A 201 -13.96 -3.53 -8.41
N ASP A 202 -12.67 -3.33 -8.16
CA ASP A 202 -11.82 -4.30 -7.47
C ASP A 202 -12.13 -4.33 -5.96
N VAL A 203 -11.73 -5.42 -5.31
CA VAL A 203 -11.93 -5.65 -3.88
C VAL A 203 -10.59 -5.57 -3.14
N ASP A 204 -10.55 -4.86 -2.00
CA ASP A 204 -9.38 -4.79 -1.13
C ASP A 204 -9.80 -4.86 0.34
N MET A 205 -9.54 -5.99 1.01
CA MET A 205 -10.06 -6.30 2.34
C MET A 205 -8.96 -6.44 3.40
N HIS A 206 -9.27 -6.00 4.63
CA HIS A 206 -8.52 -6.37 5.83
C HIS A 206 -8.86 -7.80 6.21
N ILE A 207 -7.90 -8.69 6.11
CA ILE A 207 -8.09 -10.13 6.28
C ILE A 207 -7.17 -10.64 7.38
N ASP A 208 -7.77 -11.31 8.38
CA ASP A 208 -7.04 -12.04 9.42
C ASP A 208 -5.95 -11.19 10.09
N GLU A 209 -6.28 -9.93 10.43
CA GLU A 209 -5.41 -9.03 11.22
C GLU A 209 -5.38 -9.50 12.68
N THR A 210 -4.94 -10.72 12.89
CA THR A 210 -4.88 -11.37 14.20
C THR A 210 -3.83 -12.45 14.22
N ASP A 211 -3.28 -12.71 15.41
CA ASP A 211 -2.36 -13.81 15.68
C ASP A 211 -3.07 -15.12 16.09
N ARG A 212 -4.40 -15.20 15.90
CA ARG A 212 -5.21 -16.38 16.24
C ARG A 212 -5.26 -17.35 15.06
N ALA A 213 -4.80 -18.58 15.29
CA ALA A 213 -4.71 -19.62 14.25
C ALA A 213 -6.09 -20.04 13.68
N GLU A 214 -7.14 -19.98 14.49
CA GLU A 214 -8.50 -20.32 14.07
C GLU A 214 -9.15 -19.28 13.14
N CYS A 215 -8.62 -18.05 13.09
CA CYS A 215 -9.08 -17.02 12.18
C CYS A 215 -8.42 -17.22 10.80
N MET A 216 -9.18 -17.76 9.85
CA MET A 216 -8.70 -18.03 8.48
C MET A 216 -9.76 -17.60 7.46
N THR A 217 -10.17 -16.32 7.54
CA THR A 217 -11.14 -15.75 6.59
C THR A 217 -10.53 -15.56 5.20
N LEU A 218 -9.20 -15.60 5.07
CA LEU A 218 -8.49 -15.64 3.80
C LEU A 218 -8.94 -16.82 2.92
N GLU A 219 -9.20 -17.97 3.51
CA GLU A 219 -9.74 -19.13 2.79
C GLU A 219 -11.15 -18.85 2.24
N LEU A 220 -12.02 -18.22 3.05
CA LEU A 220 -13.36 -17.83 2.62
C LEU A 220 -13.31 -16.79 1.49
N LEU A 221 -12.38 -15.85 1.56
CA LEU A 221 -12.16 -14.84 0.51
C LEU A 221 -11.71 -15.49 -0.80
N ALA A 222 -10.78 -16.44 -0.74
CA ALA A 222 -10.33 -17.16 -1.93
C ALA A 222 -11.48 -17.96 -2.59
N ASP A 223 -12.27 -18.69 -1.78
CA ASP A 223 -13.44 -19.43 -2.27
C ASP A 223 -14.50 -18.49 -2.88
N ALA A 224 -14.76 -17.33 -2.26
CA ALA A 224 -15.68 -16.32 -2.78
C ALA A 224 -15.17 -15.68 -4.08
N THR A 225 -13.86 -15.40 -4.17
CA THR A 225 -13.23 -14.85 -5.39
C THR A 225 -13.48 -15.73 -6.60
N VAL A 226 -13.30 -17.05 -6.45
CA VAL A 226 -13.58 -18.02 -7.53
C VAL A 226 -15.08 -18.06 -7.85
N ARG A 227 -15.93 -18.19 -6.82
CA ARG A 227 -17.39 -18.27 -6.98
C ARG A 227 -17.97 -17.05 -7.70
N MET A 228 -17.45 -15.85 -7.41
CA MET A 228 -17.95 -14.58 -7.97
C MET A 228 -17.27 -14.19 -9.29
N GLY A 229 -16.26 -14.96 -9.76
CA GLY A 229 -15.55 -14.68 -11.01
C GLY A 229 -14.64 -13.45 -10.94
N TRP A 230 -14.04 -13.15 -9.76
CA TRP A 230 -13.24 -11.94 -9.48
C TRP A 230 -11.72 -12.21 -9.44
N GLN A 231 -11.25 -13.30 -10.04
CA GLN A 231 -9.84 -13.68 -10.06
C GLN A 231 -8.96 -12.55 -10.61
N GLY A 232 -7.84 -12.26 -9.92
CA GLY A 232 -6.92 -11.18 -10.28
C GLY A 232 -7.39 -9.77 -9.91
N ARG A 233 -8.57 -9.63 -9.27
CA ARG A 233 -9.18 -8.36 -8.87
C ARG A 233 -9.40 -8.22 -7.37
N VAL A 234 -8.79 -9.10 -6.56
CA VAL A 234 -8.94 -9.15 -5.11
C VAL A 234 -7.60 -9.04 -4.42
N THR A 235 -7.53 -8.17 -3.42
CA THR A 235 -6.38 -7.96 -2.54
C THR A 235 -6.78 -8.27 -1.10
N ALA A 236 -5.90 -8.96 -0.37
CA ALA A 236 -6.03 -9.27 1.06
C ALA A 236 -4.89 -8.58 1.83
N GLY A 237 -5.23 -7.62 2.68
CA GLY A 237 -4.32 -6.96 3.61
C GLY A 237 -4.10 -7.79 4.88
N HIS A 238 -2.97 -7.60 5.57
CA HIS A 238 -2.53 -8.22 6.83
C HIS A 238 -2.21 -9.70 6.74
N CYS A 239 -3.19 -10.58 6.73
CA CYS A 239 -3.05 -12.05 6.68
C CYS A 239 -2.15 -12.63 7.79
N CYS A 240 -2.17 -12.02 8.99
CA CYS A 240 -1.26 -12.35 10.10
C CYS A 240 -1.45 -13.77 10.61
N SER A 241 -2.69 -14.30 10.62
CA SER A 241 -3.00 -15.64 11.11
C SER A 241 -2.29 -16.75 10.33
N LEU A 242 -1.82 -16.50 9.11
CA LEU A 242 -1.00 -17.46 8.37
C LEU A 242 0.29 -17.83 9.13
N ALA A 243 0.89 -16.89 9.87
CA ALA A 243 2.08 -17.12 10.68
C ALA A 243 1.78 -17.87 12.00
N ALA A 244 0.53 -17.86 12.44
CA ALA A 244 0.07 -18.57 13.63
C ALA A 244 -0.32 -20.02 13.34
N ASN A 245 -0.41 -20.41 12.08
CA ASN A 245 -0.82 -21.75 11.66
C ASN A 245 0.38 -22.66 11.38
N PRO A 246 0.24 -23.99 11.56
CA PRO A 246 1.22 -24.96 11.08
C PRO A 246 1.48 -24.77 9.57
N PRO A 247 2.73 -25.02 9.11
CA PRO A 247 3.11 -24.84 7.71
C PRO A 247 2.22 -25.56 6.70
N GLU A 248 1.75 -26.77 7.06
CA GLU A 248 0.85 -27.60 6.23
C GLU A 248 -0.49 -26.89 6.00
N ARG A 249 -1.13 -26.43 7.10
CA ARG A 249 -2.44 -25.74 7.06
C ARG A 249 -2.32 -24.39 6.31
N ALA A 250 -1.33 -23.59 6.62
CA ALA A 250 -1.06 -22.36 5.90
C ALA A 250 -0.83 -22.62 4.40
N GLY A 251 -0.12 -23.71 4.06
CA GLY A 251 0.13 -24.12 2.68
C GLY A 251 -1.14 -24.54 1.93
N GLU A 252 -2.11 -25.19 2.59
CA GLU A 252 -3.42 -25.51 1.99
C GLU A 252 -4.17 -24.23 1.60
N VAL A 253 -4.23 -23.26 2.51
CA VAL A 253 -4.88 -21.96 2.24
C VAL A 253 -4.18 -21.22 1.13
N LEU A 254 -2.84 -21.13 1.16
CA LEU A 254 -2.06 -20.43 0.15
C LEU A 254 -2.21 -21.03 -1.26
N ARG A 255 -2.39 -22.36 -1.37
CA ARG A 255 -2.74 -22.97 -2.68
C ARG A 255 -4.09 -22.47 -3.21
N LYS A 256 -5.11 -22.35 -2.34
CA LYS A 256 -6.41 -21.77 -2.73
C LYS A 256 -6.28 -20.31 -3.15
N VAL A 257 -5.55 -19.51 -2.36
CA VAL A 257 -5.27 -18.09 -2.62
C VAL A 257 -4.62 -17.89 -4.00
N ARG A 258 -3.58 -18.71 -4.29
CA ARG A 258 -2.92 -18.70 -5.59
C ARG A 258 -3.89 -19.03 -6.73
N ASN A 259 -4.66 -20.11 -6.58
CA ASN A 259 -5.60 -20.57 -7.61
C ASN A 259 -6.73 -19.55 -7.85
N ALA A 260 -7.12 -18.82 -6.80
CA ALA A 260 -8.09 -17.74 -6.87
C ALA A 260 -7.51 -16.42 -7.44
N GLY A 261 -6.18 -16.34 -7.63
CA GLY A 261 -5.53 -15.11 -8.07
C GLY A 261 -5.69 -13.94 -7.09
N VAL A 262 -5.83 -14.23 -5.79
CA VAL A 262 -5.86 -13.22 -4.73
C VAL A 262 -4.43 -12.74 -4.48
N ARG A 263 -4.27 -11.43 -4.32
CA ARG A 263 -3.01 -10.75 -4.04
C ARG A 263 -2.90 -10.47 -2.54
N ILE A 264 -1.70 -10.39 -1.98
CA ILE A 264 -1.48 -10.16 -0.55
C ILE A 264 -0.69 -8.88 -0.32
N VAL A 265 -1.11 -8.07 0.67
CA VAL A 265 -0.38 -6.88 1.16
C VAL A 265 -0.03 -7.10 2.63
N SER A 266 1.25 -7.10 2.94
CA SER A 266 1.75 -7.16 4.32
C SER A 266 2.00 -5.77 4.87
N LEU A 267 1.75 -5.60 6.17
CA LEU A 267 1.76 -4.33 6.89
C LEU A 267 2.69 -4.47 8.13
N PRO A 268 4.01 -4.50 7.90
CA PRO A 268 4.97 -4.99 8.89
C PRO A 268 5.00 -4.21 10.18
N SER A 269 5.10 -2.88 10.13
CA SER A 269 5.21 -2.03 11.33
C SER A 269 3.95 -2.09 12.18
N THR A 270 2.77 -1.95 11.57
CA THR A 270 1.48 -2.02 12.26
C THR A 270 1.25 -3.39 12.88
N ASN A 271 1.52 -4.47 12.13
CA ASN A 271 1.28 -5.81 12.64
C ASN A 271 2.27 -6.19 13.75
N LEU A 272 3.55 -5.81 13.67
CA LEU A 272 4.51 -5.97 14.77
C LEU A 272 4.06 -5.22 16.04
N TYR A 273 3.49 -4.04 15.88
CA TYR A 273 3.02 -3.23 16.98
C TYR A 273 1.75 -3.79 17.64
N LEU A 274 0.81 -4.31 16.84
CA LEU A 274 -0.52 -4.72 17.32
C LEU A 274 -0.60 -6.18 17.75
N GLN A 275 0.15 -7.08 17.10
CA GLN A 275 0.04 -8.52 17.34
C GLN A 275 0.97 -9.02 18.46
N GLY A 276 0.79 -10.26 18.90
CA GLY A 276 1.61 -10.91 19.94
C GLY A 276 1.41 -10.39 21.37
N ARG A 277 0.49 -9.46 21.59
CA ARG A 277 0.29 -8.79 22.90
C ARG A 277 -0.26 -9.71 24.00
N GLY A 278 -0.89 -10.82 23.64
CA GLY A 278 -1.37 -11.83 24.56
C GLY A 278 -0.31 -12.85 24.99
N ASP A 279 0.84 -12.86 24.34
CA ASP A 279 1.90 -13.82 24.56
C ASP A 279 2.81 -13.39 25.70
N SER A 280 2.96 -14.21 26.73
CA SER A 280 3.92 -14.01 27.84
C SER A 280 5.23 -14.78 27.65
N TYR A 281 5.27 -15.66 26.65
CA TYR A 281 6.40 -16.53 26.30
C TYR A 281 6.43 -16.79 24.80
N ASN A 282 7.59 -16.81 24.18
CA ASN A 282 7.74 -16.96 22.72
C ASN A 282 6.83 -16.03 21.93
N VAL A 283 6.90 -14.73 22.21
CA VAL A 283 6.03 -13.71 21.61
C VAL A 283 6.05 -13.79 20.08
N ARG A 284 4.88 -13.99 19.51
CA ARG A 284 4.70 -14.07 18.05
C ARG A 284 4.96 -12.71 17.40
N ARG A 285 5.55 -12.72 16.23
CA ARG A 285 5.83 -11.47 15.48
C ARG A 285 4.59 -10.89 14.81
N GLY A 286 3.57 -11.72 14.54
CA GLY A 286 2.29 -11.29 13.98
C GLY A 286 2.34 -10.75 12.55
N ILE A 287 3.42 -11.00 11.80
CA ILE A 287 3.55 -10.61 10.39
C ILE A 287 3.29 -11.83 9.50
N ALA A 288 2.57 -11.61 8.38
CA ALA A 288 2.39 -12.64 7.37
C ALA A 288 3.74 -13.17 6.83
N PRO A 289 3.91 -14.49 6.57
CA PRO A 289 5.17 -15.08 6.15
C PRO A 289 5.47 -14.79 4.66
N ILE A 290 5.67 -13.51 4.30
CA ILE A 290 5.74 -13.00 2.93
C ILE A 290 6.83 -13.65 2.08
N GLY A 291 7.95 -14.03 2.69
CA GLY A 291 9.02 -14.75 2.00
C GLY A 291 8.54 -16.10 1.46
N ARG A 292 7.72 -16.81 2.23
CA ARG A 292 7.10 -18.08 1.84
C ARG A 292 5.98 -17.86 0.83
N ILE A 293 5.10 -16.90 1.07
CA ILE A 293 3.98 -16.53 0.20
C ILE A 293 4.46 -16.26 -1.23
N SER A 294 5.50 -15.44 -1.35
CA SER A 294 6.03 -15.03 -2.66
C SER A 294 6.86 -16.12 -3.33
N ARG A 295 7.79 -16.77 -2.60
CA ARG A 295 8.75 -17.73 -3.21
C ARG A 295 8.13 -19.09 -3.49
N GLU A 296 7.45 -19.69 -2.50
CA GLU A 296 6.91 -21.04 -2.63
C GLU A 296 5.59 -21.07 -3.40
N PHE A 297 4.73 -20.08 -3.15
CA PHE A 297 3.38 -20.04 -3.74
C PHE A 297 3.26 -19.09 -4.92
N GLN A 298 4.27 -18.24 -5.19
CA GLN A 298 4.26 -17.28 -6.30
C GLN A 298 3.00 -16.38 -6.31
N ILE A 299 2.52 -16.03 -5.13
CA ILE A 299 1.42 -15.09 -4.96
C ILE A 299 1.98 -13.66 -5.03
N PRO A 300 1.42 -12.77 -5.86
CA PRO A 300 1.82 -11.36 -5.88
C PRO A 300 1.67 -10.76 -4.48
N THR A 301 2.78 -10.19 -3.97
CA THR A 301 2.86 -9.74 -2.59
C THR A 301 3.47 -8.35 -2.54
N ALA A 302 2.86 -7.43 -1.78
CA ALA A 302 3.38 -6.10 -1.51
C ALA A 302 3.64 -5.89 -0.01
N VAL A 303 4.50 -4.92 0.28
CA VAL A 303 4.70 -4.33 1.60
C VAL A 303 4.18 -2.91 1.56
N ALA A 304 3.39 -2.51 2.55
CA ALA A 304 2.74 -1.22 2.61
C ALA A 304 2.81 -0.60 4.01
N SER A 305 2.55 0.71 4.13
CA SER A 305 2.78 1.47 5.36
C SER A 305 1.62 1.42 6.36
N ASP A 306 0.38 1.15 5.90
CA ASP A 306 -0.82 1.12 6.73
C ASP A 306 -1.10 2.49 7.40
N ASN A 307 -1.13 2.51 8.71
CA ASN A 307 -1.46 3.66 9.53
C ASN A 307 -0.28 4.64 9.66
N ILE A 308 -0.53 5.94 9.50
CA ILE A 308 0.48 7.01 9.58
C ILE A 308 0.16 7.90 10.78
N ARG A 309 0.89 7.71 11.89
CA ARG A 309 0.78 8.50 13.14
C ARG A 309 -0.66 8.67 13.59
N ASP A 310 -1.38 7.57 13.66
CA ASP A 310 -2.73 7.53 14.22
C ASP A 310 -2.80 6.65 15.48
N VAL A 311 -4.00 6.33 15.92
CA VAL A 311 -4.22 5.55 17.17
C VAL A 311 -3.92 4.06 17.00
N PHE A 312 -3.82 3.57 15.76
CA PHE A 312 -3.50 2.17 15.44
C PHE A 312 -1.99 1.97 15.34
N ASN A 313 -1.28 2.92 14.72
CA ASN A 313 0.18 2.91 14.64
C ASN A 313 0.73 4.35 14.82
N PRO A 314 1.20 4.72 16.02
CA PRO A 314 1.74 6.05 16.28
C PRO A 314 3.11 6.31 15.65
N PHE A 315 3.77 5.29 15.11
CA PHE A 315 5.12 5.36 14.57
C PHE A 315 5.14 5.50 13.03
N GLY A 316 4.05 5.13 12.35
CA GLY A 316 3.97 5.13 10.89
C GLY A 316 4.36 6.48 10.28
N ASN A 317 5.11 6.46 9.19
CA ASN A 317 5.66 7.66 8.55
C ASN A 317 5.55 7.65 7.02
N GLY A 318 4.93 6.61 6.43
CA GLY A 318 4.76 6.47 4.99
C GLY A 318 6.06 6.19 4.22
N ASN A 319 7.09 5.65 4.89
CA ASN A 319 8.39 5.32 4.29
C ASN A 319 8.45 3.84 3.88
N LEU A 320 8.16 3.52 2.64
CA LEU A 320 8.15 2.13 2.16
C LEU A 320 9.50 1.40 2.26
N PRO A 321 10.67 2.01 1.96
CA PRO A 321 11.96 1.40 2.29
C PRO A 321 12.13 1.01 3.76
N GLU A 322 11.62 1.81 4.71
CA GLU A 322 11.62 1.49 6.14
C GLU A 322 10.69 0.31 6.46
N GLU A 323 9.50 0.27 5.87
CA GLU A 323 8.59 -0.88 5.99
C GLU A 323 9.24 -2.18 5.45
N ALA A 324 9.96 -2.10 4.33
CA ALA A 324 10.73 -3.21 3.80
C ALA A 324 11.87 -3.63 4.74
N LEU A 325 12.54 -2.69 5.42
CA LEU A 325 13.55 -2.99 6.43
C LEU A 325 12.93 -3.70 7.64
N ILE A 326 11.78 -3.22 8.12
CA ILE A 326 11.03 -3.87 9.21
C ILE A 326 10.61 -5.29 8.80
N ALA A 327 10.14 -5.47 7.56
CA ALA A 327 9.83 -6.79 7.00
C ALA A 327 11.06 -7.69 6.91
N ALA A 328 12.24 -7.15 6.54
CA ALA A 328 13.49 -7.90 6.50
C ALA A 328 13.83 -8.51 7.85
N HIS A 329 13.69 -7.72 8.93
CA HIS A 329 13.87 -8.19 10.30
C HIS A 329 12.75 -9.15 10.73
N GLY A 330 11.51 -8.77 10.52
CA GLY A 330 10.33 -9.53 10.97
C GLY A 330 10.17 -10.89 10.30
N CYS A 331 10.50 -10.99 9.01
CA CYS A 331 10.36 -12.20 8.19
C CYS A 331 11.68 -12.90 7.87
N HIS A 332 12.80 -12.48 8.48
CA HIS A 332 14.15 -13.03 8.24
C HIS A 332 14.57 -13.00 6.76
N MET A 333 14.35 -11.85 6.10
CA MET A 333 14.64 -11.66 4.68
C MET A 333 15.86 -10.74 4.43
N GLY A 334 16.86 -10.76 5.33
CA GLY A 334 18.05 -9.91 5.26
C GLY A 334 19.14 -10.34 4.26
N GLY A 335 19.03 -11.51 3.61
CA GLY A 335 19.98 -11.93 2.57
C GLY A 335 19.76 -11.20 1.24
N THR A 336 20.75 -11.25 0.33
CA THR A 336 20.72 -10.53 -0.95
C THR A 336 19.44 -10.78 -1.76
N GLU A 337 19.01 -12.03 -1.89
CA GLU A 337 17.76 -12.39 -2.56
C GLU A 337 16.53 -11.86 -1.81
N GLY A 338 16.56 -11.90 -0.47
CA GLY A 338 15.49 -11.41 0.37
C GLY A 338 15.29 -9.90 0.23
N LEU A 339 16.39 -9.14 0.27
CA LEU A 339 16.36 -7.68 0.08
C LEU A 339 15.93 -7.30 -1.34
N GLY A 340 16.39 -8.04 -2.36
CA GLY A 340 15.92 -7.85 -3.73
C GLY A 340 14.41 -8.09 -3.88
N LEU A 341 13.87 -9.14 -3.24
CA LEU A 341 12.45 -9.43 -3.23
C LEU A 341 11.64 -8.36 -2.47
N LEU A 342 12.14 -7.87 -1.34
CA LEU A 342 11.49 -6.79 -0.59
C LEU A 342 11.48 -5.47 -1.37
N PHE A 343 12.56 -5.15 -2.09
CA PHE A 343 12.58 -4.00 -3.00
C PHE A 343 11.50 -4.13 -4.09
N ASP A 344 11.34 -5.33 -4.65
CA ASP A 344 10.30 -5.63 -5.62
C ASP A 344 8.89 -5.49 -5.03
N MET A 345 8.69 -5.81 -3.75
CA MET A 345 7.43 -5.69 -3.01
C MET A 345 7.04 -4.25 -2.63
N ILE A 346 7.92 -3.27 -2.79
CA ILE A 346 7.62 -1.84 -2.61
C ILE A 346 7.68 -1.05 -3.91
N SER A 347 8.06 -1.68 -5.02
CA SER A 347 8.25 -1.03 -6.33
C SER A 347 7.44 -1.71 -7.43
N ARG A 348 7.96 -2.78 -8.07
CA ARG A 348 7.35 -3.41 -9.25
C ARG A 348 6.02 -4.09 -8.93
N GLN A 349 5.99 -5.03 -7.98
CA GLN A 349 4.79 -5.83 -7.69
C GLN A 349 3.58 -4.96 -7.30
N PRO A 350 3.71 -4.00 -6.35
CA PRO A 350 2.58 -3.16 -6.00
C PRO A 350 2.12 -2.25 -7.14
N MET A 351 2.99 -1.80 -8.04
CA MET A 351 2.56 -1.06 -9.23
C MET A 351 1.72 -1.92 -10.18
N GLU A 352 2.13 -3.17 -10.42
CA GLU A 352 1.34 -4.13 -11.19
C GLU A 352 -0.02 -4.40 -10.55
N MET A 353 -0.07 -4.51 -9.21
CA MET A 353 -1.31 -4.67 -8.44
C MET A 353 -2.18 -3.40 -8.44
N PHE A 354 -1.58 -2.22 -8.55
CA PHE A 354 -2.27 -0.94 -8.70
C PHE A 354 -2.86 -0.76 -10.11
N GLY A 355 -2.36 -1.52 -11.08
CA GLY A 355 -2.79 -1.45 -12.47
C GLY A 355 -1.92 -0.53 -13.36
N VAL A 356 -0.69 -0.22 -12.93
CA VAL A 356 0.25 0.61 -13.69
C VAL A 356 1.48 -0.18 -14.12
N ASN A 357 2.03 0.19 -15.26
CA ASN A 357 3.29 -0.39 -15.73
C ASN A 357 4.46 0.17 -14.89
N PRO A 358 5.27 -0.69 -14.24
CA PRO A 358 6.37 -0.25 -13.37
C PRO A 358 7.58 0.31 -14.13
N TYR A 359 7.73 0.00 -15.41
CA TYR A 359 8.93 0.30 -16.20
C TYR A 359 8.90 1.69 -16.81
N LEU A 360 10.04 2.35 -16.84
CA LEU A 360 10.29 3.58 -17.62
C LEU A 360 10.50 3.18 -19.09
N ARG A 361 9.81 3.85 -20.02
CA ARG A 361 9.86 3.53 -21.45
C ARG A 361 10.22 4.73 -22.29
N GLU A 362 10.81 4.46 -23.46
CA GLU A 362 11.04 5.49 -24.49
C GLU A 362 9.73 6.22 -24.80
N GLY A 363 9.77 7.56 -24.74
CA GLY A 363 8.63 8.42 -25.04
C GLY A 363 7.60 8.60 -23.90
N ASP A 364 7.74 7.91 -22.76
CA ASP A 364 6.89 8.14 -21.58
C ASP A 364 7.09 9.59 -21.07
N GLU A 365 6.08 10.14 -20.41
CA GLU A 365 6.27 11.36 -19.62
C GLU A 365 7.35 11.15 -18.56
N ALA A 366 8.23 12.10 -18.43
CA ALA A 366 9.33 12.04 -17.48
C ALA A 366 8.81 12.25 -16.05
N ARG A 367 8.55 11.13 -15.36
CA ARG A 367 8.22 11.07 -13.95
C ARG A 367 9.01 9.94 -13.32
N PHE A 368 9.95 10.28 -12.46
CA PHE A 368 10.82 9.29 -11.82
C PHE A 368 11.41 9.82 -10.52
N ILE A 369 11.87 8.92 -9.68
CA ILE A 369 12.69 9.21 -8.51
C ILE A 369 14.12 8.70 -8.74
N ILE A 370 15.06 9.33 -8.05
CA ILE A 370 16.45 8.90 -8.00
C ILE A 370 16.77 8.59 -6.55
N CYS A 371 17.04 7.33 -6.25
CA CYS A 371 17.48 6.92 -4.91
C CYS A 371 18.97 7.20 -4.74
N ASP A 372 19.39 7.67 -3.56
CA ASP A 372 20.83 7.79 -3.23
C ASP A 372 21.43 6.40 -2.87
N ALA A 373 21.27 5.48 -3.79
CA ALA A 373 21.62 4.07 -3.67
C ALA A 373 21.98 3.48 -5.04
N ARG A 374 22.78 2.45 -5.08
CA ARG A 374 23.21 1.75 -6.32
C ARG A 374 22.68 0.33 -6.40
N THR A 375 22.17 -0.20 -5.30
CA THR A 375 21.59 -1.55 -5.20
C THR A 375 20.26 -1.52 -4.46
N ALA A 376 19.39 -2.49 -4.70
CA ALA A 376 18.14 -2.68 -3.97
C ALA A 376 18.35 -2.76 -2.45
N ALA A 377 19.42 -3.43 -2.03
CA ALA A 377 19.77 -3.54 -0.61
C ALA A 377 20.09 -2.17 0.01
N GLU A 378 20.86 -1.33 -0.70
CA GLU A 378 21.18 0.03 -0.23
C GLU A 378 19.94 0.91 -0.11
N VAL A 379 18.91 0.77 -0.99
CA VAL A 379 17.65 1.50 -0.86
C VAL A 379 16.95 1.16 0.45
N ILE A 380 16.90 -0.12 0.83
CA ILE A 380 16.24 -0.58 2.04
C ILE A 380 17.04 -0.15 3.29
N VAL A 381 18.36 -0.35 3.29
CA VAL A 381 19.23 -0.01 4.43
C VAL A 381 19.37 1.49 4.61
N GLY A 382 19.44 2.25 3.51
CA GLY A 382 19.55 3.71 3.51
C GLY A 382 18.20 4.44 3.46
N HIS A 383 17.13 3.81 3.87
CA HIS A 383 15.70 4.12 3.75
C HIS A 383 15.26 5.60 3.83
N GLU A 384 16.13 6.51 4.22
CA GLU A 384 15.81 7.93 4.39
C GLU A 384 16.14 8.81 3.17
N LYS A 385 16.85 8.28 2.13
CA LYS A 385 17.50 9.16 1.15
C LYS A 385 17.00 8.98 -0.27
N LEU A 386 16.29 10.00 -0.75
CA LEU A 386 16.21 10.30 -2.18
C LEU A 386 17.36 11.28 -2.55
N PHE A 387 18.01 11.05 -3.69
CA PHE A 387 18.90 12.02 -4.31
C PHE A 387 18.08 13.13 -4.99
N GLY A 388 16.89 12.79 -5.52
CA GLY A 388 15.99 13.73 -6.12
C GLY A 388 14.81 13.06 -6.82
N SER A 389 13.95 13.88 -7.39
CA SER A 389 12.82 13.42 -8.21
C SER A 389 12.62 14.32 -9.43
N PHE A 390 12.07 13.76 -10.48
CA PHE A 390 11.69 14.49 -11.66
C PHE A 390 10.18 14.45 -11.85
N THR A 391 9.56 15.63 -11.80
CA THR A 391 8.11 15.78 -11.90
C THR A 391 7.80 17.16 -12.54
N ASN A 392 6.77 17.25 -13.38
CA ASN A 392 6.36 18.50 -14.01
C ASN A 392 7.49 19.24 -14.75
N ASN A 393 8.35 18.48 -15.45
CA ASN A 393 9.51 18.99 -16.20
C ASN A 393 10.54 19.72 -15.33
N ARG A 394 10.67 19.34 -14.07
CA ARG A 394 11.66 19.88 -13.15
C ARG A 394 12.32 18.80 -12.32
N MET A 395 13.61 18.96 -12.12
CA MET A 395 14.35 18.21 -11.10
C MET A 395 14.13 18.89 -9.75
N GLU A 396 13.67 18.09 -8.77
CA GLU A 396 13.52 18.50 -7.37
C GLU A 396 14.54 17.67 -6.56
N VAL A 397 15.42 18.36 -5.79
CA VAL A 397 16.49 17.76 -4.98
C VAL A 397 16.16 17.87 -3.50
#